data_b6e189e9f53e094c48119fff661675e2
#
_entry.id   b6e189e9f53e094c48119fff661675e2
#
_cell.length_a   1.000
_cell.length_b   1.000
_cell.length_c   1.000
_cell.angle_alpha   90.00
_cell.angle_beta   90.00
_cell.angle_gamma   90.00
#
_symmetry.space_group_name_H-M   'P 1'
#
loop_
_entity.id
_entity.type
_entity.pdbx_description
1 polymer ?
#
loop_
_entity_poly.entity_id
_entity_poly.type
_entity_poly.pdbx_seq_one_letter_code
_entity_poly.pdbx_strand_id
1 'polypeptide(L)'
;ASRGLGDVYKRQDINSAIAMLSNVSIIVGPTLGGFVAAAASSRAVFVLMMIFTVLALVAGWGFRPQGGRVAARESTPADGSTTASTASQSSDSSKSTRVTFATSIKTVFTNSVLALLFCIIFLSNFGYGAFDPLESFFYRDVLHVGVEWMGWLSSACGVGAVLGAVLALRLPRRFVSLKTLLVALMSVGVGSLIYVGTPYVGVALVGQIALGVAWGVVNPLHNTIVQTTAPLEQLGRVNSVMGFGNMFAGVAPLAIAPWLAATFGVQQTLVGAGVVVTAVPAALLLFGRRHLDR
;
A
#
# COMPACT_ATOMS: atom_id res chain seq x y z
N ALA A 1 -31.29 -12.08 16.36
CA ALA A 1 -30.82 -11.64 15.04
C ALA A 1 -30.50 -10.13 14.98
N SER A 2 -31.23 -9.26 15.68
CA SER A 2 -31.05 -7.81 15.62
C SER A 2 -29.75 -7.27 16.26
N ARG A 3 -29.19 -7.96 17.26
CA ARG A 3 -27.94 -7.56 17.92
C ARG A 3 -26.69 -7.81 17.06
N GLY A 4 -26.66 -8.87 16.26
CA GLY A 4 -25.53 -9.18 15.39
C GLY A 4 -25.40 -8.22 14.19
N LEU A 5 -26.51 -7.77 13.63
CA LEU A 5 -26.52 -6.78 12.55
C LEU A 5 -25.98 -5.42 13.01
N GLY A 6 -26.35 -4.95 14.20
CA GLY A 6 -25.85 -3.69 14.76
C GLY A 6 -24.33 -3.68 14.98
N ASP A 7 -23.75 -4.82 15.36
CA ASP A 7 -22.29 -4.94 15.57
C ASP A 7 -21.52 -4.98 14.24
N VAL A 8 -22.11 -5.52 13.19
CA VAL A 8 -21.50 -5.53 11.83
C VAL A 8 -21.48 -4.12 11.26
N TYR A 9 -22.58 -3.36 11.36
CA TYR A 9 -22.62 -1.96 10.91
C TYR A 9 -21.64 -1.07 11.67
N LYS A 10 -21.56 -1.19 13.00
CA LYS A 10 -20.57 -0.45 13.80
C LYS A 10 -19.13 -0.77 13.41
N ARG A 11 -18.80 -2.02 13.09
CA ARG A 11 -17.45 -2.39 12.61
C ARG A 11 -17.17 -1.81 11.23
N GLN A 12 -18.16 -1.76 10.36
CA GLN A 12 -18.03 -1.16 9.03
C GLN A 12 -17.79 0.35 9.12
N ASP A 13 -18.56 1.05 9.98
CA ASP A 13 -18.37 2.49 10.21
C ASP A 13 -17.00 2.80 10.79
N ILE A 14 -16.52 2.02 11.76
CA ILE A 14 -15.19 2.17 12.34
C ILE A 14 -14.09 1.94 11.29
N ASN A 15 -14.20 0.89 10.48
CA ASN A 15 -13.22 0.61 9.43
C ASN A 15 -13.20 1.70 8.36
N SER A 16 -14.36 2.23 8.00
CA SER A 16 -14.47 3.34 7.06
C SER A 16 -13.86 4.62 7.62
N ALA A 17 -14.08 4.91 8.89
CA ALA A 17 -13.47 6.05 9.58
C ALA A 17 -11.95 5.92 9.67
N ILE A 18 -11.42 4.74 10.00
CA ILE A 18 -9.98 4.46 10.02
C ILE A 18 -9.37 4.64 8.63
N ALA A 19 -10.01 4.10 7.58
CA ALA A 19 -9.54 4.24 6.21
C ALA A 19 -9.53 5.71 5.76
N MET A 20 -10.58 6.47 6.09
CA MET A 20 -10.65 7.90 5.79
C MET A 20 -9.55 8.68 6.52
N LEU A 21 -9.36 8.42 7.81
CA LEU A 21 -8.33 9.06 8.61
C LEU A 21 -6.91 8.75 8.09
N SER A 22 -6.67 7.51 7.70
CA SER A 22 -5.39 7.08 7.09
C SER A 22 -5.13 7.82 5.77
N ASN A 23 -6.13 7.95 4.91
CA ASN A 23 -5.99 8.68 3.64
C ASN A 23 -5.72 10.17 3.86
N VAL A 24 -6.41 10.80 4.81
CA VAL A 24 -6.15 12.20 5.20
C VAL A 24 -4.72 12.35 5.72
N SER A 25 -4.25 11.41 6.55
CA SER A 25 -2.89 11.44 7.12
C SER A 25 -1.79 11.34 6.04
N ILE A 26 -2.01 10.54 4.99
CA ILE A 26 -1.07 10.41 3.86
C ILE A 26 -0.92 11.73 3.09
N ILE A 27 -1.98 12.53 3.00
CA ILE A 27 -1.97 13.83 2.31
C ILE A 27 -1.40 14.92 3.22
N VAL A 28 -1.91 14.99 4.44
CA VAL A 28 -1.60 16.05 5.40
C VAL A 28 -0.19 15.89 5.98
N GLY A 29 0.26 14.65 6.20
CA GLY A 29 1.56 14.35 6.82
C GLY A 29 2.75 14.95 6.06
N PRO A 30 2.97 14.60 4.79
CA PRO A 30 4.07 15.16 3.99
C PRO A 30 3.96 16.67 3.81
N THR A 31 2.73 17.20 3.63
CA THR A 31 2.48 18.64 3.48
C THR A 31 2.92 19.40 4.72
N LEU A 32 2.48 18.98 5.91
CA LEU A 32 2.88 19.59 7.17
C LEU A 32 4.37 19.43 7.42
N GLY A 33 4.92 18.24 7.17
CA GLY A 33 6.34 17.96 7.32
C GLY A 33 7.20 18.85 6.44
N GLY A 34 6.85 18.99 5.17
CA GLY A 34 7.54 19.86 4.21
C GLY A 34 7.44 21.34 4.61
N PHE A 35 6.26 21.80 5.02
CA PHE A 35 6.06 23.17 5.48
C PHE A 35 6.88 23.50 6.75
N VAL A 36 6.87 22.62 7.74
CA VAL A 36 7.65 22.79 8.97
C VAL A 36 9.15 22.73 8.68
N ALA A 37 9.61 21.85 7.77
CA ALA A 37 11.01 21.80 7.35
C ALA A 37 11.45 23.09 6.69
N ALA A 38 10.61 23.69 5.85
CA ALA A 38 10.87 24.94 5.16
C ALA A 38 10.82 26.16 6.11
N ALA A 39 9.82 26.22 7.00
CA ALA A 39 9.58 27.39 7.86
C ALA A 39 10.51 27.46 9.07
N ALA A 40 10.94 26.31 9.61
CA ALA A 40 11.73 26.27 10.83
C ALA A 40 13.09 25.56 10.63
N SER A 41 13.09 24.25 10.53
CA SER A 41 14.28 23.42 10.21
C SER A 41 13.90 21.95 10.15
N SER A 42 14.77 21.11 9.56
CA SER A 42 14.60 19.65 9.61
C SER A 42 14.54 19.11 11.06
N ARG A 43 15.21 19.77 12.03
CA ARG A 43 15.14 19.40 13.45
C ARG A 43 13.74 19.60 14.03
N ALA A 44 13.03 20.65 13.63
CA ALA A 44 11.67 20.90 14.07
C ALA A 44 10.69 19.81 13.60
N VAL A 45 10.92 19.24 12.43
CA VAL A 45 10.13 18.08 11.93
C VAL A 45 10.29 16.88 12.84
N PHE A 46 11.51 16.54 13.26
CA PHE A 46 11.75 15.44 14.18
C PHE A 46 11.11 15.68 15.55
N VAL A 47 11.18 16.91 16.07
CA VAL A 47 10.50 17.28 17.33
C VAL A 47 8.98 17.11 17.18
N LEU A 48 8.41 17.57 16.07
CA LEU A 48 6.99 17.43 15.79
C LEU A 48 6.57 15.95 15.70
N MET A 49 7.34 15.12 14.98
CA MET A 49 7.12 13.67 14.93
C MET A 49 7.18 13.03 16.32
N MET A 50 8.13 13.44 17.17
CA MET A 50 8.26 12.94 18.52
C MET A 50 7.04 13.32 19.37
N ILE A 51 6.55 14.57 19.25
CA ILE A 51 5.34 15.03 19.95
C ILE A 51 4.13 14.19 19.51
N PHE A 52 3.91 14.00 18.21
CA PHE A 52 2.79 13.18 17.73
C PHE A 52 2.89 11.73 18.15
N THR A 53 4.10 11.15 18.18
CA THR A 53 4.33 9.79 18.67
C THR A 53 4.01 9.67 20.15
N VAL A 54 4.44 10.62 20.97
CA VAL A 54 4.13 10.65 22.42
C VAL A 54 2.62 10.81 22.63
N LEU A 55 1.95 11.71 21.89
CA LEU A 55 0.50 11.87 21.98
C LEU A 55 -0.23 10.58 21.58
N ALA A 56 0.22 9.89 20.55
CA ALA A 56 -0.34 8.60 20.14
C ALA A 56 -0.15 7.52 21.22
N LEU A 57 1.02 7.47 21.87
CA LEU A 57 1.28 6.56 22.98
C LEU A 57 0.39 6.87 24.20
N VAL A 58 0.24 8.13 24.56
CA VAL A 58 -0.63 8.56 25.67
C VAL A 58 -2.09 8.25 25.37
N ALA A 59 -2.54 8.53 24.15
CA ALA A 59 -3.88 8.18 23.71
C ALA A 59 -4.10 6.65 23.72
N GLY A 60 -3.11 5.88 23.26
CA GLY A 60 -3.15 4.41 23.27
C GLY A 60 -3.17 3.81 24.67
N TRP A 61 -2.53 4.45 25.66
CA TRP A 61 -2.51 3.97 27.05
C TRP A 61 -3.90 4.01 27.70
N GLY A 62 -4.78 4.92 27.26
CA GLY A 62 -6.18 4.99 27.72
C GLY A 62 -7.07 3.86 27.17
N PHE A 63 -6.67 3.20 26.11
CA PHE A 63 -7.40 2.07 25.52
C PHE A 63 -7.04 0.76 26.22
N ARG A 64 -7.86 0.35 27.21
CA ARG A 64 -7.80 -1.02 27.73
C ARG A 64 -8.37 -1.94 26.63
N PRO A 65 -7.60 -2.92 26.13
CA PRO A 65 -8.16 -3.89 25.21
C PRO A 65 -9.25 -4.68 25.94
N GLN A 66 -10.50 -4.44 25.56
CA GLN A 66 -11.60 -5.36 25.92
C GLN A 66 -11.40 -6.62 25.08
N GLY A 67 -10.33 -7.33 25.41
CA GLY A 67 -9.88 -8.46 24.64
C GLY A 67 -10.44 -9.76 25.15
N GLY A 68 -10.79 -10.57 24.21
CA GLY A 68 -10.47 -11.98 24.26
C GLY A 68 -11.32 -12.87 25.17
N ARG A 69 -12.65 -12.67 25.21
CA ARG A 69 -13.56 -13.70 25.73
C ARG A 69 -14.58 -14.23 24.73
N VAL A 70 -14.37 -14.03 23.43
CA VAL A 70 -15.32 -14.48 22.40
C VAL A 70 -14.85 -15.74 21.65
N ALA A 71 -13.62 -16.17 21.84
CA ALA A 71 -13.09 -17.36 21.14
C ALA A 71 -13.06 -18.65 21.99
N ALA A 72 -13.62 -18.65 23.21
CA ALA A 72 -13.55 -19.80 24.10
C ALA A 72 -14.94 -20.35 24.52
N ARG A 73 -15.99 -20.11 23.73
CA ARG A 73 -17.34 -20.56 24.09
C ARG A 73 -18.06 -21.25 22.93
N GLU A 74 -17.38 -22.21 22.31
CA GLU A 74 -18.04 -23.21 21.47
C GLU A 74 -17.15 -24.46 21.40
N SER A 75 -17.10 -25.22 22.49
CA SER A 75 -16.90 -26.65 22.54
C SER A 75 -16.81 -27.08 24.00
N THR A 76 -17.97 -27.35 24.61
CA THR A 76 -18.05 -28.19 25.80
C THR A 76 -18.87 -29.39 25.39
N PRO A 77 -18.27 -30.58 25.35
CA PRO A 77 -18.88 -31.76 25.91
C PRO A 77 -18.32 -31.99 27.30
N ALA A 78 -19.23 -32.21 28.23
CA ALA A 78 -18.96 -32.73 29.56
C ALA A 78 -18.24 -34.09 29.46
N ASP A 79 -17.05 -34.21 30.01
CA ASP A 79 -16.80 -35.29 30.97
C ASP A 79 -15.44 -35.04 31.68
N GLY A 80 -15.42 -35.41 32.96
CA GLY A 80 -14.32 -35.15 33.84
C GLY A 80 -13.11 -36.06 33.66
N SER A 81 -11.94 -35.50 33.91
CA SER A 81 -10.90 -36.12 34.77
C SER A 81 -9.66 -35.20 34.79
N THR A 82 -9.25 -34.92 36.00
CA THR A 82 -8.03 -34.26 36.47
C THR A 82 -6.77 -34.95 35.96
N THR A 83 -5.80 -34.22 35.40
CA THR A 83 -4.39 -34.27 35.89
C THR A 83 -3.49 -33.33 35.10
N ALA A 84 -2.56 -32.74 35.81
CA ALA A 84 -1.57 -31.75 35.40
C ALA A 84 -0.67 -32.17 34.22
N SER A 85 -0.38 -31.23 33.34
CA SER A 85 0.91 -31.13 32.63
C SER A 85 1.11 -29.73 32.08
N THR A 86 1.80 -28.91 32.85
CA THR A 86 2.45 -27.67 32.45
C THR A 86 3.71 -28.04 31.66
N ALA A 87 3.86 -27.54 30.47
CA ALA A 87 5.06 -27.49 29.63
C ALA A 87 4.91 -28.21 28.26
N SER A 88 4.23 -27.59 27.28
CA SER A 88 4.41 -27.89 25.86
C SER A 88 3.55 -26.97 24.94
N GLN A 89 3.40 -25.67 25.24
CA GLN A 89 2.58 -24.78 24.39
C GLN A 89 3.35 -23.81 23.48
N SER A 90 4.66 -23.88 23.41
CA SER A 90 5.46 -22.95 22.60
C SER A 90 5.81 -23.47 21.19
N SER A 91 5.64 -24.76 20.90
CA SER A 91 5.98 -25.33 19.59
C SER A 91 4.79 -25.49 18.63
N ASP A 92 3.54 -25.55 19.12
CA ASP A 92 2.35 -25.75 18.27
C ASP A 92 1.84 -24.45 17.65
N SER A 93 2.03 -23.31 18.31
CA SER A 93 1.65 -21.99 17.78
C SER A 93 2.40 -21.64 16.50
N SER A 94 3.70 -21.97 16.41
CA SER A 94 4.51 -21.68 15.21
C SER A 94 4.17 -22.61 14.03
N LYS A 95 3.82 -23.85 14.29
CA LYS A 95 3.38 -24.79 13.24
C LYS A 95 2.00 -24.42 12.70
N SER A 96 1.06 -24.07 13.57
CA SER A 96 -0.28 -23.61 13.19
C SER A 96 -0.22 -22.35 12.33
N THR A 97 0.63 -21.37 12.68
CA THR A 97 0.82 -20.13 11.92
C THR A 97 1.45 -20.41 10.55
N ARG A 98 2.45 -21.30 10.48
CA ARG A 98 3.10 -21.71 9.21
C ARG A 98 2.14 -22.42 8.27
N VAL A 99 1.35 -23.36 8.77
CA VAL A 99 0.34 -24.09 7.97
C VAL A 99 -0.71 -23.12 7.45
N THR A 100 -1.17 -22.17 8.27
CA THR A 100 -2.16 -21.17 7.88
C THR A 100 -1.61 -20.22 6.80
N PHE A 101 -0.36 -19.77 6.90
CA PHE A 101 0.27 -18.88 5.91
C PHE A 101 0.50 -19.61 4.57
N ALA A 102 1.01 -20.85 4.59
CA ALA A 102 1.20 -21.64 3.38
C ALA A 102 -0.15 -21.92 2.67
N THR A 103 -1.21 -22.17 3.43
CA THR A 103 -2.56 -22.34 2.88
C THR A 103 -3.08 -21.06 2.25
N SER A 104 -2.76 -19.90 2.84
CA SER A 104 -3.14 -18.59 2.30
C SER A 104 -2.44 -18.29 0.97
N ILE A 105 -1.15 -18.57 0.89
CA ILE A 105 -0.38 -18.47 -0.37
C ILE A 105 -1.01 -19.37 -1.43
N LYS A 106 -1.27 -20.65 -1.09
CA LYS A 106 -1.91 -21.60 -2.01
C LYS A 106 -3.25 -21.06 -2.52
N THR A 107 -4.07 -20.46 -1.68
CA THR A 107 -5.35 -19.87 -2.09
C THR A 107 -5.17 -18.76 -3.13
N VAL A 108 -4.21 -17.85 -2.93
CA VAL A 108 -3.94 -16.77 -3.88
C VAL A 108 -3.46 -17.32 -5.21
N PHE A 109 -2.50 -18.24 -5.21
CA PHE A 109 -1.90 -18.78 -6.43
C PHE A 109 -2.74 -19.88 -7.13
N THR A 110 -3.75 -20.44 -6.46
CA THR A 110 -4.70 -21.34 -7.10
C THR A 110 -5.74 -20.59 -7.93
N ASN A 111 -6.09 -19.37 -7.54
CA ASN A 111 -6.99 -18.51 -8.32
C ASN A 111 -6.16 -17.66 -9.30
N SER A 112 -6.31 -17.93 -10.59
CA SER A 112 -5.55 -17.24 -11.65
C SER A 112 -5.68 -15.73 -11.62
N VAL A 113 -6.86 -15.19 -11.25
CA VAL A 113 -7.09 -13.74 -11.18
C VAL A 113 -6.35 -13.14 -9.98
N LEU A 114 -6.41 -13.79 -8.80
CA LEU A 114 -5.71 -13.31 -7.60
C LEU A 114 -4.18 -13.44 -7.76
N ALA A 115 -3.70 -14.52 -8.37
CA ALA A 115 -2.28 -14.69 -8.68
C ALA A 115 -1.77 -13.63 -9.64
N LEU A 116 -2.52 -13.35 -10.69
CA LEU A 116 -2.18 -12.31 -11.66
C LEU A 116 -2.19 -10.93 -11.01
N LEU A 117 -3.21 -10.61 -10.19
CA LEU A 117 -3.28 -9.39 -9.39
C LEU A 117 -2.05 -9.23 -8.49
N PHE A 118 -1.70 -10.30 -7.76
CA PHE A 118 -0.52 -10.30 -6.90
C PHE A 118 0.75 -10.00 -7.69
N CYS A 119 0.99 -10.71 -8.80
CA CYS A 119 2.18 -10.53 -9.63
C CYS A 119 2.26 -9.12 -10.22
N ILE A 120 1.15 -8.57 -10.74
CA ILE A 120 1.12 -7.24 -11.34
C ILE A 120 1.43 -6.16 -10.29
N ILE A 121 0.73 -6.20 -9.16
CA ILE A 121 0.92 -5.22 -8.09
C ILE A 121 2.32 -5.36 -7.47
N PHE A 122 2.76 -6.59 -7.21
CA PHE A 122 4.11 -6.86 -6.70
C PHE A 122 5.18 -6.27 -7.61
N LEU A 123 5.12 -6.55 -8.91
CA LEU A 123 6.13 -6.12 -9.87
C LEU A 123 6.11 -4.60 -10.09
N SER A 124 4.91 -3.99 -10.08
CA SER A 124 4.76 -2.54 -10.16
C SER A 124 5.31 -1.84 -8.91
N ASN A 125 5.01 -2.35 -7.71
CA ASN A 125 5.56 -1.80 -6.47
C ASN A 125 7.05 -2.05 -6.34
N PHE A 126 7.56 -3.18 -6.82
CA PHE A 126 9.00 -3.46 -6.85
C PHE A 126 9.75 -2.44 -7.71
N GLY A 127 9.23 -2.13 -8.91
CA GLY A 127 9.79 -1.09 -9.75
C GLY A 127 9.72 0.29 -9.08
N TYR A 128 8.57 0.63 -8.49
CA TYR A 128 8.37 1.92 -7.83
C TYR A 128 9.19 2.06 -6.54
N GLY A 129 9.48 0.97 -5.81
CA GLY A 129 10.25 0.99 -4.57
C GLY A 129 11.68 1.53 -4.68
N ALA A 130 12.21 1.67 -5.90
CA ALA A 130 13.48 2.35 -6.13
C ALA A 130 13.40 3.87 -5.93
N PHE A 131 12.19 4.45 -5.98
CA PHE A 131 12.00 5.89 -5.82
C PHE A 131 12.27 6.34 -4.38
N ASP A 132 11.76 5.61 -3.38
CA ASP A 132 11.86 6.00 -1.97
C ASP A 132 13.31 6.36 -1.54
N PRO A 133 14.33 5.51 -1.76
CA PRO A 133 15.69 5.83 -1.34
C PRO A 133 16.40 6.88 -2.21
N LEU A 134 15.98 7.04 -3.47
CA LEU A 134 16.66 7.88 -4.44
C LEU A 134 16.02 9.25 -4.63
N GLU A 135 14.80 9.46 -4.15
CA GLU A 135 14.03 10.68 -4.38
C GLU A 135 14.73 11.92 -3.81
N SER A 136 15.33 11.83 -2.62
CA SER A 136 16.07 12.94 -2.02
C SER A 136 17.33 13.30 -2.81
N PHE A 137 18.02 12.32 -3.39
CA PHE A 137 19.16 12.55 -4.26
C PHE A 137 18.72 13.15 -5.60
N PHE A 138 17.57 12.74 -6.13
CA PHE A 138 17.01 13.31 -7.34
C PHE A 138 16.71 14.81 -7.19
N TYR A 139 16.15 15.23 -6.06
CA TYR A 139 15.90 16.65 -5.77
C TYR A 139 17.19 17.46 -5.70
N ARG A 140 18.21 16.93 -5.00
CA ARG A 140 19.48 17.61 -4.81
C ARG A 140 20.34 17.64 -6.08
N ASP A 141 20.50 16.50 -6.73
CA ASP A 141 21.54 16.29 -7.74
C ASP A 141 21.03 16.48 -9.18
N VAL A 142 19.72 16.37 -9.41
CA VAL A 142 19.09 16.48 -10.74
C VAL A 142 18.23 17.73 -10.86
N LEU A 143 17.32 17.94 -9.92
CA LEU A 143 16.46 19.13 -9.94
C LEU A 143 17.13 20.37 -9.38
N HIS A 144 18.23 20.21 -8.61
CA HIS A 144 18.98 21.29 -7.94
C HIS A 144 18.08 22.18 -7.08
N VAL A 145 17.13 21.59 -6.34
CA VAL A 145 16.18 22.30 -5.48
C VAL A 145 16.42 22.01 -4.01
N GLY A 146 15.94 22.89 -3.14
CA GLY A 146 16.04 22.72 -1.69
C GLY A 146 15.09 21.64 -1.15
N VAL A 147 15.30 21.30 0.13
CA VAL A 147 14.52 20.25 0.84
C VAL A 147 13.03 20.58 0.91
N GLU A 148 12.67 21.85 0.86
CA GLU A 148 11.27 22.31 0.84
C GLU A 148 10.47 21.76 -0.34
N TRP A 149 11.13 21.50 -1.47
CA TRP A 149 10.47 20.91 -2.64
C TRP A 149 10.00 19.47 -2.46
N MET A 150 10.59 18.74 -1.51
CA MET A 150 10.04 17.43 -1.12
C MET A 150 8.58 17.56 -0.66
N GLY A 151 8.30 18.55 0.18
CA GLY A 151 6.93 18.82 0.66
C GLY A 151 5.99 19.24 -0.47
N TRP A 152 6.43 20.16 -1.36
CA TRP A 152 5.61 20.65 -2.46
C TRP A 152 5.28 19.56 -3.48
N LEU A 153 6.25 18.75 -3.87
CA LEU A 153 6.04 17.65 -4.82
C LEU A 153 5.19 16.53 -4.23
N SER A 154 5.43 16.15 -2.96
CA SER A 154 4.57 15.21 -2.25
C SER A 154 3.13 15.71 -2.10
N SER A 155 2.96 17.01 -1.83
CA SER A 155 1.63 17.64 -1.76
C SER A 155 0.92 17.62 -3.11
N ALA A 156 1.65 17.88 -4.20
CA ALA A 156 1.11 17.81 -5.56
C ALA A 156 0.64 16.38 -5.90
N CYS A 157 1.41 15.36 -5.51
CA CYS A 157 1.00 13.97 -5.60
C CYS A 157 -0.27 13.69 -4.77
N GLY A 158 -0.33 14.20 -3.54
CA GLY A 158 -1.51 14.08 -2.66
C GLY A 158 -2.77 14.69 -3.27
N VAL A 159 -2.67 15.90 -3.83
CA VAL A 159 -3.77 16.54 -4.56
C VAL A 159 -4.20 15.68 -5.75
N GLY A 160 -3.23 15.18 -6.52
CA GLY A 160 -3.49 14.23 -7.60
C GLY A 160 -4.25 12.99 -7.11
N ALA A 161 -3.84 12.41 -5.98
CA ALA A 161 -4.47 11.21 -5.42
C ALA A 161 -5.93 11.44 -5.03
N VAL A 162 -6.26 12.62 -4.48
CA VAL A 162 -7.66 13.01 -4.20
C VAL A 162 -8.46 13.09 -5.50
N LEU A 163 -7.93 13.75 -6.53
CA LEU A 163 -8.60 13.84 -7.84
C LEU A 163 -8.80 12.45 -8.45
N GLY A 164 -7.80 11.58 -8.36
CA GLY A 164 -7.87 10.19 -8.82
C GLY A 164 -8.91 9.37 -8.06
N ALA A 165 -9.00 9.53 -6.74
CA ALA A 165 -10.01 8.87 -5.92
C ALA A 165 -11.43 9.32 -6.28
N VAL A 166 -11.65 10.62 -6.49
CA VAL A 166 -12.92 11.16 -6.97
C VAL A 166 -13.27 10.61 -8.35
N LEU A 167 -12.28 10.51 -9.25
CA LEU A 167 -12.47 9.90 -10.56
C LEU A 167 -12.87 8.42 -10.44
N ALA A 168 -12.21 7.66 -9.56
CA ALA A 168 -12.52 6.26 -9.31
C ALA A 168 -13.95 6.07 -8.79
N LEU A 169 -14.46 6.97 -7.91
CA LEU A 169 -15.83 6.94 -7.41
C LEU A 169 -16.87 7.15 -8.52
N ARG A 170 -16.52 7.94 -9.55
CA ARG A 170 -17.40 8.19 -10.71
C ARG A 170 -17.31 7.12 -11.79
N LEU A 171 -16.38 6.18 -11.64
CA LEU A 171 -16.18 5.14 -12.65
C LEU A 171 -17.37 4.17 -12.66
N PRO A 172 -18.06 3.99 -13.80
CA PRO A 172 -19.14 3.02 -13.91
C PRO A 172 -18.64 1.60 -13.58
N ARG A 173 -19.49 0.79 -12.94
CA ARG A 173 -19.13 -0.58 -12.52
C ARG A 173 -18.56 -1.46 -13.66
N ARG A 174 -18.95 -1.20 -14.91
CA ARG A 174 -18.43 -1.89 -16.11
C ARG A 174 -16.93 -1.71 -16.33
N PHE A 175 -16.35 -0.64 -15.75
CA PHE A 175 -14.89 -0.39 -15.84
C PHE A 175 -14.12 -0.94 -14.63
N VAL A 176 -14.79 -1.54 -13.65
CA VAL A 176 -14.11 -2.27 -12.57
C VAL A 176 -13.62 -3.61 -13.13
N SER A 177 -12.46 -3.58 -13.75
CA SER A 177 -11.89 -4.73 -14.44
C SER A 177 -10.37 -4.74 -14.32
N LEU A 178 -9.79 -5.91 -14.52
CA LEU A 178 -8.34 -6.08 -14.55
C LEU A 178 -7.68 -5.25 -15.68
N LYS A 179 -8.37 -5.07 -16.82
CA LYS A 179 -7.90 -4.22 -17.92
C LYS A 179 -7.75 -2.75 -17.46
N THR A 180 -8.75 -2.24 -16.78
CA THR A 180 -8.72 -0.86 -16.27
C THR A 180 -7.63 -0.68 -15.21
N LEU A 181 -7.41 -1.69 -14.36
CA LEU A 181 -6.31 -1.68 -13.39
C LEU A 181 -4.95 -1.63 -14.10
N LEU A 182 -4.75 -2.41 -15.16
CA LEU A 182 -3.51 -2.39 -15.94
C LEU A 182 -3.26 -1.04 -16.61
N VAL A 183 -4.33 -0.42 -17.17
CA VAL A 183 -4.23 0.93 -17.75
C VAL A 183 -3.89 1.96 -16.67
N ALA A 184 -4.51 1.88 -15.50
CA ALA A 184 -4.20 2.77 -14.38
C ALA A 184 -2.74 2.58 -13.89
N LEU A 185 -2.24 1.35 -13.82
CA LEU A 185 -0.83 1.07 -13.48
C LEU A 185 0.15 1.55 -14.57
N MET A 186 -0.22 1.44 -15.86
CA MET A 186 0.56 2.10 -16.93
C MET A 186 0.63 3.61 -16.72
N SER A 187 -0.48 4.23 -16.31
CA SER A 187 -0.51 5.67 -16.02
C SER A 187 0.39 6.04 -14.83
N VAL A 188 0.54 5.15 -13.82
CA VAL A 188 1.54 5.31 -12.75
C VAL A 188 2.95 5.36 -13.34
N GLY A 189 3.29 4.41 -14.22
CA GLY A 189 4.59 4.37 -14.86
C GLY A 189 4.86 5.59 -15.75
N VAL A 190 3.88 6.00 -16.55
CA VAL A 190 3.99 7.21 -17.39
C VAL A 190 4.15 8.47 -16.51
N GLY A 191 3.36 8.61 -15.45
CA GLY A 191 3.50 9.70 -14.48
C GLY A 191 4.88 9.74 -13.85
N SER A 192 5.43 8.56 -13.47
CA SER A 192 6.80 8.44 -12.96
C SER A 192 7.84 8.88 -13.99
N LEU A 193 7.69 8.50 -15.27
CA LEU A 193 8.60 8.91 -16.34
C LEU A 193 8.56 10.42 -16.59
N ILE A 194 7.38 11.04 -16.54
CA ILE A 194 7.25 12.50 -16.64
C ILE A 194 7.93 13.16 -15.45
N TYR A 195 7.76 12.61 -14.24
CA TYR A 195 8.33 13.13 -13.01
C TYR A 195 9.86 13.16 -13.03
N VAL A 196 10.51 12.06 -13.44
CA VAL A 196 11.99 11.95 -13.37
C VAL A 196 12.68 12.14 -14.71
N GLY A 197 11.95 12.24 -15.80
CA GLY A 197 12.50 12.28 -17.16
C GLY A 197 13.26 13.56 -17.51
N THR A 198 13.03 14.65 -16.76
CA THR A 198 13.64 15.94 -17.03
C THR A 198 14.13 16.62 -15.76
N PRO A 199 15.15 17.50 -15.83
CA PRO A 199 15.63 18.26 -14.67
C PRO A 199 14.76 19.51 -14.38
N TYR A 200 13.58 19.64 -14.99
CA TYR A 200 12.73 20.81 -14.82
C TYR A 200 11.66 20.57 -13.73
N VAL A 201 11.70 21.35 -12.67
CA VAL A 201 10.78 21.26 -11.52
C VAL A 201 9.31 21.36 -11.92
N GLY A 202 8.98 22.21 -12.90
CA GLY A 202 7.60 22.34 -13.39
C GLY A 202 7.08 21.07 -14.05
N VAL A 203 7.92 20.33 -14.78
CA VAL A 203 7.58 19.05 -15.38
C VAL A 203 7.47 17.99 -14.30
N ALA A 204 8.37 17.99 -13.33
CA ALA A 204 8.32 17.09 -12.17
C ALA A 204 7.02 17.28 -11.38
N LEU A 205 6.55 18.52 -11.21
CA LEU A 205 5.27 18.81 -10.55
C LEU A 205 4.08 18.21 -11.30
N VAL A 206 4.03 18.38 -12.62
CA VAL A 206 3.00 17.76 -13.47
C VAL A 206 3.06 16.24 -13.38
N GLY A 207 4.26 15.66 -13.40
CA GLY A 207 4.49 14.23 -13.22
C GLY A 207 3.96 13.71 -11.89
N GLN A 208 4.21 14.45 -10.79
CA GLN A 208 3.73 14.10 -9.46
C GLN A 208 2.19 14.15 -9.34
N ILE A 209 1.56 15.16 -9.95
CA ILE A 209 0.09 15.23 -10.00
C ILE A 209 -0.46 14.03 -10.80
N ALA A 210 0.10 13.75 -11.98
CA ALA A 210 -0.32 12.63 -12.81
C ALA A 210 -0.16 11.28 -12.09
N LEU A 211 0.98 11.11 -11.40
CA LEU A 211 1.28 9.95 -10.57
C LEU A 211 0.25 9.80 -9.44
N GLY A 212 -0.05 10.88 -8.75
CA GLY A 212 -1.08 10.92 -7.71
C GLY A 212 -2.45 10.51 -8.24
N VAL A 213 -2.90 11.08 -9.36
CA VAL A 213 -4.17 10.72 -10.00
C VAL A 213 -4.21 9.22 -10.30
N ALA A 214 -3.14 8.67 -10.86
CA ALA A 214 -3.06 7.26 -11.19
C ALA A 214 -3.16 6.37 -9.94
N TRP A 215 -2.43 6.67 -8.86
CA TRP A 215 -2.51 5.95 -7.58
C TRP A 215 -3.88 6.09 -6.92
N GLY A 216 -4.51 7.27 -7.02
CA GLY A 216 -5.87 7.51 -6.54
C GLY A 216 -6.92 6.63 -7.22
N VAL A 217 -6.67 6.18 -8.46
CA VAL A 217 -7.51 5.21 -9.17
C VAL A 217 -7.11 3.77 -8.87
N VAL A 218 -5.80 3.46 -8.86
CA VAL A 218 -5.28 2.09 -8.66
C VAL A 218 -5.73 1.50 -7.33
N ASN A 219 -5.57 2.24 -6.22
CA ASN A 219 -5.82 1.71 -4.89
C ASN A 219 -7.28 1.24 -4.67
N PRO A 220 -8.32 2.05 -4.92
CA PRO A 220 -9.70 1.59 -4.75
C PRO A 220 -10.08 0.49 -5.75
N LEU A 221 -9.58 0.57 -6.98
CA LEU A 221 -9.86 -0.42 -8.01
C LEU A 221 -9.25 -1.78 -7.66
N HIS A 222 -7.99 -1.82 -7.23
CA HIS A 222 -7.32 -3.02 -6.74
C HIS A 222 -8.09 -3.66 -5.57
N ASN A 223 -8.41 -2.87 -4.54
CA ASN A 223 -9.16 -3.35 -3.38
C ASN A 223 -10.54 -3.91 -3.76
N THR A 224 -11.24 -3.25 -4.68
CA THR A 224 -12.54 -3.72 -5.16
C THR A 224 -12.42 -5.04 -5.90
N ILE A 225 -11.42 -5.20 -6.79
CA ILE A 225 -11.22 -6.45 -7.53
C ILE A 225 -10.86 -7.58 -6.57
N VAL A 226 -9.99 -7.35 -5.59
CA VAL A 226 -9.66 -8.37 -4.56
C VAL A 226 -10.91 -8.79 -3.78
N GLN A 227 -11.71 -7.82 -3.31
CA GLN A 227 -12.92 -8.08 -2.54
C GLN A 227 -14.00 -8.82 -3.33
N THR A 228 -14.12 -8.57 -4.62
CA THR A 228 -15.11 -9.24 -5.48
C THR A 228 -14.66 -10.61 -5.98
N THR A 229 -13.35 -10.87 -6.00
CA THR A 229 -12.78 -12.12 -6.51
C THR A 229 -12.50 -13.13 -5.39
N ALA A 230 -12.10 -12.66 -4.21
CA ALA A 230 -11.78 -13.53 -3.08
C ALA A 230 -13.06 -14.02 -2.37
N PRO A 231 -13.15 -15.32 -2.01
CA PRO A 231 -14.22 -15.80 -1.15
C PRO A 231 -14.24 -15.05 0.18
N LEU A 232 -15.43 -14.68 0.68
CA LEU A 232 -15.58 -13.89 1.92
C LEU A 232 -14.86 -14.51 3.12
N GLU A 233 -14.92 -15.85 3.25
CA GLU A 233 -14.26 -16.58 4.34
C GLU A 233 -12.73 -16.52 4.28
N GLN A 234 -12.16 -16.25 3.11
CA GLN A 234 -10.72 -16.22 2.88
C GLN A 234 -10.17 -14.81 2.63
N LEU A 235 -11.03 -13.80 2.61
CA LEU A 235 -10.67 -12.41 2.29
C LEU A 235 -9.55 -11.88 3.18
N GLY A 236 -9.60 -12.15 4.49
CA GLY A 236 -8.53 -11.76 5.41
C GLY A 236 -7.18 -12.41 5.09
N ARG A 237 -7.20 -13.69 4.68
CA ARG A 237 -5.98 -14.41 4.28
C ARG A 237 -5.40 -13.89 2.98
N VAL A 238 -6.26 -13.63 2.00
CA VAL A 238 -5.86 -13.04 0.70
C VAL A 238 -5.24 -11.66 0.93
N ASN A 239 -5.89 -10.80 1.71
CA ASN A 239 -5.37 -9.46 2.04
C ASN A 239 -4.02 -9.53 2.77
N SER A 240 -3.81 -10.50 3.66
CA SER A 240 -2.52 -10.68 4.34
C SER A 240 -1.41 -11.06 3.37
N VAL A 241 -1.66 -11.93 2.39
CA VAL A 241 -0.68 -12.31 1.37
C VAL A 241 -0.38 -11.13 0.45
N MET A 242 -1.43 -10.41 -0.01
CA MET A 242 -1.28 -9.20 -0.84
C MET A 242 -0.48 -8.12 -0.10
N GLY A 243 -0.80 -7.86 1.17
CA GLY A 243 -0.09 -6.89 2.01
C GLY A 243 1.37 -7.25 2.25
N PHE A 244 1.65 -8.54 2.52
CA PHE A 244 3.04 -9.02 2.65
C PHE A 244 3.82 -8.85 1.35
N GLY A 245 3.22 -9.21 0.20
CA GLY A 245 3.83 -9.01 -1.10
C GLY A 245 4.14 -7.53 -1.39
N ASN A 246 3.21 -6.64 -1.10
CA ASN A 246 3.41 -5.20 -1.25
C ASN A 246 4.54 -4.67 -0.36
N MET A 247 4.60 -5.09 0.89
CA MET A 247 5.66 -4.71 1.82
C MET A 247 7.03 -5.18 1.32
N PHE A 248 7.12 -6.45 0.90
CA PHE A 248 8.36 -7.01 0.38
C PHE A 248 8.80 -6.33 -0.92
N ALA A 249 7.87 -6.03 -1.82
CA ALA A 249 8.12 -5.30 -3.06
C ALA A 249 8.64 -3.88 -2.81
N GLY A 250 8.22 -3.20 -1.75
CA GLY A 250 8.75 -1.89 -1.37
C GLY A 250 10.13 -1.96 -0.73
N VAL A 251 10.40 -2.98 0.11
CA VAL A 251 11.65 -3.08 0.87
C VAL A 251 12.82 -3.61 0.02
N ALA A 252 12.58 -4.59 -0.84
CA ALA A 252 13.64 -5.24 -1.61
C ALA A 252 14.45 -4.27 -2.51
N PRO A 253 13.83 -3.28 -3.19
CA PRO A 253 14.57 -2.30 -3.99
C PRO A 253 15.45 -1.37 -3.17
N LEU A 254 15.17 -1.15 -1.87
CA LEU A 254 16.00 -0.31 -0.99
C LEU A 254 17.46 -0.75 -0.95
N ALA A 255 17.71 -2.06 -1.05
CA ALA A 255 19.08 -2.61 -1.07
C ALA A 255 19.75 -2.47 -2.44
N ILE A 256 18.99 -2.48 -3.53
CA ILE A 256 19.51 -2.55 -4.90
C ILE A 256 19.61 -1.14 -5.52
N ALA A 257 18.66 -0.25 -5.23
CA ALA A 257 18.58 1.07 -5.86
C ALA A 257 19.80 1.95 -5.62
N PRO A 258 20.41 2.03 -4.42
CA PRO A 258 21.61 2.83 -4.21
C PRO A 258 22.82 2.33 -5.03
N TRP A 259 22.96 1.02 -5.19
CA TRP A 259 24.02 0.43 -6.00
C TRP A 259 23.81 0.74 -7.49
N LEU A 260 22.59 0.65 -7.99
CA LEU A 260 22.26 1.04 -9.37
C LEU A 260 22.50 2.53 -9.59
N ALA A 261 22.12 3.37 -8.64
CA ALA A 261 22.34 4.82 -8.73
C ALA A 261 23.81 5.19 -8.71
N ALA A 262 24.67 4.46 -7.98
CA ALA A 262 26.10 4.67 -7.98
C ALA A 262 26.77 4.28 -9.33
N THR A 263 26.19 3.31 -10.06
CA THR A 263 26.75 2.84 -11.33
C THR A 263 26.19 3.59 -12.54
N PHE A 264 24.91 3.85 -12.58
CA PHE A 264 24.20 4.44 -13.73
C PHE A 264 23.77 5.89 -13.53
N GLY A 265 23.86 6.40 -12.30
CA GLY A 265 23.35 7.69 -11.92
C GLY A 265 21.90 7.63 -11.42
N VAL A 266 21.53 8.61 -10.58
CA VAL A 266 20.22 8.66 -9.90
C VAL A 266 19.09 8.77 -10.91
N GLN A 267 19.16 9.71 -11.85
CA GLN A 267 18.08 9.94 -12.82
C GLN A 267 17.85 8.73 -13.73
N GLN A 268 18.93 8.13 -14.26
CA GLN A 268 18.83 6.97 -15.15
C GLN A 268 18.24 5.75 -14.45
N THR A 269 18.60 5.54 -13.17
CA THR A 269 18.03 4.47 -12.34
C THR A 269 16.52 4.66 -12.14
N LEU A 270 16.09 5.89 -11.84
CA LEU A 270 14.68 6.21 -11.66
C LEU A 270 13.89 6.12 -12.99
N VAL A 271 14.47 6.57 -14.10
CA VAL A 271 13.87 6.39 -15.44
C VAL A 271 13.74 4.91 -15.78
N GLY A 272 14.79 4.11 -15.52
CA GLY A 272 14.75 2.66 -15.70
C GLY A 272 13.64 1.99 -14.89
N ALA A 273 13.49 2.38 -13.61
CA ALA A 273 12.40 1.93 -12.75
C ALA A 273 11.02 2.31 -13.30
N GLY A 274 10.84 3.56 -13.76
CA GLY A 274 9.61 4.04 -14.40
C GLY A 274 9.27 3.27 -15.69
N VAL A 275 10.29 2.94 -16.49
CA VAL A 275 10.11 2.09 -17.70
C VAL A 275 9.61 0.70 -17.30
N VAL A 276 10.16 0.07 -16.27
CA VAL A 276 9.71 -1.25 -15.79
C VAL A 276 8.26 -1.18 -15.32
N VAL A 277 7.90 -0.16 -14.52
CA VAL A 277 6.53 0.04 -14.03
C VAL A 277 5.53 0.24 -15.17
N THR A 278 5.96 0.86 -16.27
CA THR A 278 5.12 1.06 -17.48
C THR A 278 5.05 -0.19 -18.35
N ALA A 279 6.20 -0.82 -18.61
CA ALA A 279 6.32 -1.92 -19.55
C ALA A 279 5.60 -3.20 -19.10
N VAL A 280 5.61 -3.49 -17.78
CA VAL A 280 4.99 -4.70 -17.24
C VAL A 280 3.47 -4.71 -17.47
N PRO A 281 2.68 -3.70 -17.05
CA PRO A 281 1.26 -3.67 -17.36
C PRO A 281 0.97 -3.60 -18.86
N ALA A 282 1.81 -2.88 -19.65
CA ALA A 282 1.68 -2.80 -21.10
C ALA A 282 1.84 -4.16 -21.77
N ALA A 283 2.88 -4.91 -21.39
CA ALA A 283 3.11 -6.26 -21.91
C ALA A 283 1.93 -7.19 -21.59
N LEU A 284 1.40 -7.11 -20.36
CA LEU A 284 0.24 -7.91 -19.95
C LEU A 284 -1.04 -7.53 -20.70
N LEU A 285 -1.23 -6.24 -21.01
CA LEU A 285 -2.36 -5.80 -21.85
C LEU A 285 -2.25 -6.32 -23.29
N LEU A 286 -1.03 -6.37 -23.84
CA LEU A 286 -0.81 -6.80 -25.23
C LEU A 286 -0.85 -8.33 -25.37
N PHE A 287 -0.19 -9.04 -24.48
CA PHE A 287 -0.02 -10.50 -24.58
C PHE A 287 -1.02 -11.29 -23.76
N GLY A 288 -1.59 -10.69 -22.70
CA GLY A 288 -2.54 -11.33 -21.77
C GLY A 288 -4.00 -11.30 -22.22
N ARG A 289 -4.33 -10.78 -23.42
CA ARG A 289 -5.71 -10.63 -23.92
C ARG A 289 -6.57 -11.88 -23.75
N ARG A 290 -5.99 -13.07 -23.94
CA ARG A 290 -6.71 -14.36 -23.80
C ARG A 290 -7.17 -14.69 -22.38
N HIS A 291 -6.54 -14.11 -21.36
CA HIS A 291 -6.86 -14.33 -19.93
C HIS A 291 -7.64 -13.17 -19.32
N LEU A 292 -7.71 -12.01 -19.98
CA LEU A 292 -8.36 -10.81 -19.51
C LEU A 292 -9.84 -10.72 -19.93
N ASP A 293 -10.30 -11.56 -20.81
CA ASP A 293 -11.67 -11.58 -21.35
C ASP A 293 -12.55 -12.65 -20.69
N ARG A 294 -12.03 -13.33 -19.66
CA ARG A 294 -12.77 -14.25 -18.78
C ARG A 294 -13.09 -13.56 -17.45
#